data_d26708478f88b646a5db9ffa441d948e
#
_entry.id   d26708478f88b646a5db9ffa441d948e
#
_cell.length_a   1.000
_cell.length_b   1.000
_cell.length_c   1.000
_cell.angle_alpha   90.00
_cell.angle_beta   90.00
_cell.angle_gamma   90.00
#
_symmetry.space_group_name_H-M   'P 1'
#
loop_
_entity.id
_entity.type
_entity.pdbx_description
1 polymer ?
#
loop_
_entity_poly.entity_id
_entity_poly.type
_entity_poly.pdbx_seq_one_letter_code
_entity_poly.pdbx_strand_id
1 'polypeptide(L)'
;VIELNDRETLINTLSPFSSSEISVASIIQSIDKLDKLSEADVIQELVSKGLPNDKASDALSAIKNAKPSSNLAEIIESAKNLGVSESTLRFNPALARGLDYYTGMIFEGKIPGESGSVGGGGRYDRLIESLGGPSIPAVGFGLGFDRTVEVMQTKGLLSATQSTQVLVTIFSPSLQGPTLKVAQ
;
A
#
# COMPACT_ATOMS: atom_id res chain seq x y z
N VAL A 1 -2.84 -0.47 -13.11
CA VAL A 1 -3.70 -1.45 -12.43
C VAL A 1 -3.95 -0.98 -11.01
N ILE A 2 -5.18 -1.14 -10.52
CA ILE A 2 -5.55 -0.88 -9.13
C ILE A 2 -5.75 -2.22 -8.44
N GLU A 3 -4.89 -2.55 -7.51
CA GLU A 3 -5.04 -3.71 -6.65
C GLU A 3 -5.98 -3.38 -5.49
N LEU A 4 -6.86 -4.31 -5.15
CA LEU A 4 -7.94 -4.15 -4.19
C LEU A 4 -7.95 -5.31 -3.20
N ASN A 5 -8.19 -5.01 -1.95
CA ASN A 5 -8.54 -5.96 -0.90
C ASN A 5 -9.43 -5.26 0.14
N ASP A 6 -9.81 -5.93 1.20
CA ASP A 6 -10.43 -5.33 2.37
C ASP A 6 -10.02 -6.00 3.68
N ARG A 7 -10.28 -5.29 4.78
CA ARG A 7 -9.97 -5.77 6.14
C ARG A 7 -10.79 -6.98 6.52
N GLU A 8 -12.02 -7.07 6.03
CA GLU A 8 -12.92 -8.20 6.30
C GLU A 8 -12.36 -9.50 5.70
N THR A 9 -11.93 -9.47 4.44
CA THR A 9 -11.30 -10.61 3.78
C THR A 9 -10.06 -11.07 4.55
N LEU A 10 -9.17 -10.13 4.93
CA LEU A 10 -7.95 -10.44 5.68
C LEU A 10 -8.27 -11.08 7.03
N ILE A 11 -9.17 -10.45 7.81
CA ILE A 11 -9.52 -10.92 9.16
C ILE A 11 -10.21 -12.27 9.08
N ASN A 12 -11.22 -12.44 8.24
CA ASN A 12 -11.97 -13.69 8.13
C ASN A 12 -11.09 -14.87 7.69
N THR A 13 -10.15 -14.61 6.78
CA THR A 13 -9.22 -15.64 6.29
C THR A 13 -8.16 -16.01 7.31
N LEU A 14 -7.64 -15.05 8.06
CA LEU A 14 -6.44 -15.24 8.90
C LEU A 14 -6.74 -15.43 10.39
N SER A 15 -7.94 -15.03 10.87
CA SER A 15 -8.34 -15.26 12.28
C SER A 15 -8.25 -16.71 12.74
N PRO A 16 -8.57 -17.72 11.92
CA PRO A 16 -8.44 -19.12 12.36
C PRO A 16 -7.02 -19.55 12.72
N PHE A 17 -6.01 -18.79 12.30
CA PHE A 17 -4.60 -19.04 12.57
C PHE A 17 -4.07 -18.27 13.78
N SER A 18 -4.85 -17.35 14.34
CA SER A 18 -4.45 -16.60 15.54
C SER A 18 -4.52 -17.47 16.82
N SER A 19 -3.70 -17.12 17.81
CA SER A 19 -3.65 -17.78 19.10
C SER A 19 -3.33 -16.78 20.21
N SER A 20 -3.13 -17.27 21.45
CA SER A 20 -2.62 -16.44 22.55
C SER A 20 -1.20 -15.92 22.31
N GLU A 21 -0.42 -16.58 21.46
CA GLU A 21 0.97 -16.23 21.15
C GLU A 21 1.08 -15.26 19.97
N ILE A 22 0.17 -15.36 18.98
CA ILE A 22 0.19 -14.53 17.80
C ILE A 22 -1.19 -13.99 17.44
N SER A 23 -1.31 -12.67 17.36
CA SER A 23 -2.56 -12.00 16.96
C SER A 23 -2.77 -12.04 15.47
N VAL A 24 -4.04 -11.96 15.01
CA VAL A 24 -4.37 -11.84 13.59
C VAL A 24 -3.70 -10.63 12.94
N ALA A 25 -3.57 -9.51 13.65
CA ALA A 25 -2.89 -8.31 13.17
C ALA A 25 -1.40 -8.59 12.88
N SER A 26 -0.72 -9.37 13.74
CA SER A 26 0.67 -9.77 13.53
C SER A 26 0.83 -10.69 12.32
N ILE A 27 -0.14 -11.59 12.09
CA ILE A 27 -0.17 -12.45 10.89
C ILE A 27 -0.35 -11.59 9.64
N ILE A 28 -1.30 -10.67 9.64
CA ILE A 28 -1.55 -9.73 8.52
C ILE A 28 -0.30 -8.92 8.19
N GLN A 29 0.42 -8.42 9.20
CA GLN A 29 1.68 -7.67 9.00
C GLN A 29 2.77 -8.51 8.33
N SER A 30 2.82 -9.81 8.60
CA SER A 30 3.77 -10.69 7.91
C SER A 30 3.34 -10.99 6.47
N ILE A 31 2.05 -11.20 6.25
CA ILE A 31 1.47 -11.40 4.90
C ILE A 31 1.70 -10.18 3.99
N ASP A 32 1.63 -8.96 4.53
CA ASP A 32 1.88 -7.70 3.79
C ASP A 32 3.28 -7.67 3.16
N LYS A 33 4.23 -8.43 3.68
CA LYS A 33 5.59 -8.50 3.16
C LYS A 33 5.75 -9.40 1.93
N LEU A 34 4.71 -10.13 1.53
CA LEU A 34 4.73 -10.97 0.32
C LEU A 34 4.99 -10.19 -0.97
N ASP A 35 4.81 -8.87 -0.97
CA ASP A 35 5.18 -8.01 -2.09
C ASP A 35 6.70 -7.80 -2.23
N LYS A 36 7.49 -8.10 -1.18
CA LYS A 36 8.93 -7.84 -1.08
C LYS A 36 9.76 -9.07 -0.71
N LEU A 37 9.16 -10.02 0.00
CA LEU A 37 9.82 -11.21 0.51
C LEU A 37 9.31 -12.48 -0.18
N SER A 38 10.13 -13.52 -0.19
CA SER A 38 9.70 -14.83 -0.64
C SER A 38 8.69 -15.45 0.35
N GLU A 39 7.89 -16.38 -0.13
CA GLU A 39 6.96 -17.14 0.71
C GLU A 39 7.67 -17.85 1.87
N ALA A 40 8.87 -18.39 1.60
CA ALA A 40 9.69 -19.07 2.61
C ALA A 40 10.10 -18.10 3.71
N ASP A 41 10.48 -16.86 3.37
CA ASP A 41 10.85 -15.84 4.36
C ASP A 41 9.64 -15.41 5.20
N VAL A 42 8.47 -15.27 4.57
CA VAL A 42 7.24 -14.94 5.30
C VAL A 42 6.81 -16.08 6.24
N ILE A 43 6.93 -17.33 5.80
CA ILE A 43 6.70 -18.49 6.68
C ILE A 43 7.66 -18.47 7.87
N GLN A 44 8.95 -18.26 7.64
CA GLN A 44 9.94 -18.16 8.73
C GLN A 44 9.62 -17.02 9.69
N GLU A 45 9.18 -15.88 9.20
CA GLU A 45 8.77 -14.78 10.06
C GLU A 45 7.54 -15.14 10.91
N LEU A 46 6.51 -15.76 10.32
CA LEU A 46 5.34 -16.24 11.05
C LEU A 46 5.74 -17.26 12.14
N VAL A 47 6.64 -18.19 11.83
CA VAL A 47 7.16 -19.16 12.80
C VAL A 47 7.93 -18.45 13.92
N SER A 48 8.75 -17.46 13.60
CA SER A 48 9.48 -16.68 14.61
C SER A 48 8.56 -15.89 15.55
N LYS A 49 7.34 -15.60 15.10
CA LYS A 49 6.28 -14.92 15.88
C LYS A 49 5.39 -15.89 16.66
N GLY A 50 5.67 -17.18 16.63
CA GLY A 50 4.95 -18.20 17.42
C GLY A 50 3.91 -19.00 16.64
N LEU A 51 3.81 -18.87 15.31
CA LEU A 51 2.90 -19.70 14.52
C LEU A 51 3.61 -21.02 14.15
N PRO A 52 3.03 -22.20 14.42
CA PRO A 52 3.60 -23.48 13.96
C PRO A 52 3.80 -23.50 12.45
N ASN A 53 4.84 -24.18 11.96
CA ASN A 53 5.25 -24.14 10.55
C ASN A 53 4.17 -24.64 9.58
N ASP A 54 3.44 -25.69 9.97
CA ASP A 54 2.30 -26.21 9.20
C ASP A 54 1.19 -25.15 9.12
N LYS A 55 0.88 -24.48 10.22
CA LYS A 55 -0.10 -23.40 10.29
C LYS A 55 0.32 -22.16 9.51
N ALA A 56 1.60 -21.82 9.49
CA ALA A 56 2.13 -20.73 8.68
C ALA A 56 1.95 -21.01 7.18
N SER A 57 2.21 -22.23 6.74
CA SER A 57 1.99 -22.69 5.36
C SER A 57 0.50 -22.71 5.00
N ASP A 58 -0.35 -23.17 5.92
CA ASP A 58 -1.81 -23.18 5.75
C ASP A 58 -2.36 -21.74 5.65
N ALA A 59 -1.88 -20.81 6.46
CA ALA A 59 -2.28 -19.40 6.42
C ALA A 59 -1.92 -18.75 5.07
N LEU A 60 -0.73 -19.02 4.54
CA LEU A 60 -0.33 -18.57 3.20
C LEU A 60 -1.25 -19.16 2.11
N SER A 61 -1.52 -20.44 2.20
CA SER A 61 -2.44 -21.12 1.27
C SER A 61 -3.84 -20.54 1.34
N ALA A 62 -4.35 -20.30 2.55
CA ALA A 62 -5.67 -19.72 2.78
C ALA A 62 -5.79 -18.32 2.16
N ILE A 63 -4.80 -17.44 2.39
CA ILE A 63 -4.87 -16.09 1.85
C ILE A 63 -4.77 -16.07 0.32
N LYS A 64 -3.96 -16.91 -0.29
CA LYS A 64 -3.85 -17.00 -1.75
C LYS A 64 -5.15 -17.44 -2.42
N ASN A 65 -5.93 -18.28 -1.74
CA ASN A 65 -7.20 -18.80 -2.23
C ASN A 65 -8.41 -17.99 -1.73
N ALA A 66 -8.20 -16.91 -0.98
CA ALA A 66 -9.26 -16.07 -0.48
C ALA A 66 -10.06 -15.43 -1.61
N LYS A 67 -11.33 -15.20 -1.35
CA LYS A 67 -12.22 -14.47 -2.25
C LYS A 67 -12.55 -13.11 -1.63
N PRO A 68 -12.87 -12.10 -2.44
CA PRO A 68 -13.31 -10.82 -1.92
C PRO A 68 -14.54 -10.99 -1.03
N SER A 69 -14.67 -10.17 0.00
CA SER A 69 -15.91 -10.08 0.77
C SER A 69 -17.07 -9.65 -0.11
N SER A 70 -18.32 -9.87 0.34
CA SER A 70 -19.51 -9.41 -0.38
C SER A 70 -19.46 -7.90 -0.63
N ASN A 71 -19.05 -7.13 0.39
CA ASN A 71 -18.93 -5.69 0.28
C ASN A 71 -17.88 -5.26 -0.76
N LEU A 72 -16.71 -5.90 -0.78
CA LEU A 72 -15.68 -5.60 -1.78
C LEU A 72 -16.15 -5.99 -3.20
N ALA A 73 -16.85 -7.12 -3.33
CA ALA A 73 -17.41 -7.54 -4.61
C ALA A 73 -18.44 -6.53 -5.15
N GLU A 74 -19.30 -5.99 -4.30
CA GLU A 74 -20.25 -4.92 -4.66
C GLU A 74 -19.54 -3.63 -5.08
N ILE A 75 -18.47 -3.25 -4.40
CA ILE A 75 -17.65 -2.07 -4.76
C ILE A 75 -17.01 -2.25 -6.14
N ILE A 76 -16.44 -3.43 -6.41
CA ILE A 76 -15.83 -3.74 -7.71
C ILE A 76 -16.89 -3.68 -8.82
N GLU A 77 -18.07 -4.26 -8.60
CA GLU A 77 -19.15 -4.23 -9.57
C GLU A 77 -19.67 -2.81 -9.81
N SER A 78 -19.83 -2.04 -8.75
CA SER A 78 -20.21 -0.63 -8.84
C SER A 78 -19.19 0.20 -9.64
N ALA A 79 -17.90 -0.04 -9.45
CA ALA A 79 -16.85 0.62 -10.21
C ALA A 79 -16.92 0.27 -11.71
N LYS A 80 -17.20 -1.00 -12.04
CA LYS A 80 -17.42 -1.43 -13.44
C LYS A 80 -18.64 -0.74 -14.05
N ASN A 81 -19.73 -0.65 -13.31
CA ASN A 81 -20.96 0.03 -13.76
C ASN A 81 -20.74 1.54 -13.97
N LEU A 82 -19.78 2.14 -13.28
CA LEU A 82 -19.34 3.53 -13.51
C LEU A 82 -18.33 3.68 -14.66
N GLY A 83 -18.03 2.60 -15.39
CA GLY A 83 -17.17 2.63 -16.57
C GLY A 83 -15.69 2.33 -16.29
N VAL A 84 -15.31 1.92 -15.08
CA VAL A 84 -13.95 1.45 -14.82
C VAL A 84 -13.74 0.10 -15.51
N SER A 85 -12.73 0.03 -16.38
CA SER A 85 -12.42 -1.21 -17.09
C SER A 85 -12.06 -2.34 -16.10
N GLU A 86 -12.60 -3.52 -16.33
CA GLU A 86 -12.28 -4.71 -15.52
C GLU A 86 -10.78 -5.02 -15.49
N SER A 87 -10.07 -4.77 -16.59
CA SER A 87 -8.63 -4.95 -16.67
C SER A 87 -7.84 -3.98 -15.76
N THR A 88 -8.47 -2.91 -15.31
CA THR A 88 -7.88 -1.94 -14.37
C THR A 88 -7.95 -2.40 -12.92
N LEU A 89 -8.96 -3.20 -12.57
CA LEU A 89 -9.22 -3.66 -11.21
C LEU A 89 -8.70 -5.09 -11.02
N ARG A 90 -7.94 -5.30 -9.95
CA ARG A 90 -7.41 -6.62 -9.60
C ARG A 90 -7.59 -6.90 -8.12
N PHE A 91 -8.34 -7.91 -7.77
CA PHE A 91 -8.36 -8.41 -6.40
C PHE A 91 -7.00 -9.04 -6.06
N ASN A 92 -6.39 -8.56 -4.99
CA ASN A 92 -5.13 -9.09 -4.44
C ASN A 92 -5.34 -9.42 -2.96
N PRO A 93 -5.60 -10.69 -2.61
CA PRO A 93 -5.92 -11.08 -1.24
C PRO A 93 -4.74 -10.88 -0.27
N ALA A 94 -3.50 -10.80 -0.77
CA ALA A 94 -2.33 -10.54 0.04
C ALA A 94 -2.07 -9.03 0.27
N LEU A 95 -2.80 -8.14 -0.41
CA LEU A 95 -2.70 -6.71 -0.16
C LEU A 95 -3.23 -6.39 1.24
N ALA A 96 -2.33 -6.07 2.16
CA ALA A 96 -2.66 -5.89 3.56
C ALA A 96 -2.30 -4.51 4.11
N ARG A 97 -1.99 -3.57 3.23
CA ARG A 97 -1.47 -2.24 3.58
C ARG A 97 -1.80 -1.75 4.99
N GLY A 98 -0.75 -1.53 5.65
CA GLY A 98 -0.36 -1.56 6.99
C GLY A 98 -0.71 -0.43 7.90
N LEU A 99 -1.67 0.37 7.71
CA LEU A 99 -2.03 1.29 8.77
C LEU A 99 -3.29 0.75 9.47
N ASP A 100 -3.20 0.59 10.78
CA ASP A 100 -4.26 0.03 11.63
C ASP A 100 -5.58 0.82 11.59
N TYR A 101 -5.60 1.96 10.87
CA TYR A 101 -6.77 2.81 10.75
C TYR A 101 -7.75 2.42 9.64
N TYR A 102 -7.36 1.60 8.66
CA TYR A 102 -8.30 1.14 7.64
C TYR A 102 -9.34 0.18 8.23
N THR A 103 -10.62 0.42 7.90
CA THR A 103 -11.76 -0.33 8.43
C THR A 103 -12.50 -1.14 7.38
N GLY A 104 -12.23 -0.92 6.10
CA GLY A 104 -12.89 -1.59 4.99
C GLY A 104 -11.95 -1.80 3.82
N MET A 105 -12.40 -1.45 2.61
CA MET A 105 -11.63 -1.56 1.39
C MET A 105 -10.29 -0.84 1.49
N ILE A 106 -9.26 -1.48 0.97
CA ILE A 106 -7.91 -0.93 0.74
C ILE A 106 -7.56 -1.08 -0.73
N PHE A 107 -6.79 -0.14 -1.26
CA PHE A 107 -6.38 -0.21 -2.66
C PHE A 107 -4.99 0.38 -2.89
N GLU A 108 -4.37 -0.05 -3.98
CA GLU A 108 -3.04 0.36 -4.39
C GLU A 108 -2.95 0.50 -5.90
N GLY A 109 -2.46 1.66 -6.36
CA GLY A 109 -2.19 1.89 -7.77
C GLY A 109 -0.81 1.38 -8.15
N LYS A 110 -0.75 0.45 -9.10
CA LYS A 110 0.51 -0.10 -9.64
C LYS A 110 0.61 0.13 -11.14
N ILE A 111 1.80 0.43 -11.59
CA ILE A 111 2.10 0.57 -13.02
C ILE A 111 2.78 -0.73 -13.47
N PRO A 112 2.23 -1.43 -14.48
CA PRO A 112 2.81 -2.66 -14.98
C PRO A 112 4.27 -2.49 -15.40
N GLY A 113 5.14 -3.39 -14.93
CA GLY A 113 6.58 -3.36 -15.20
C GLY A 113 7.39 -2.48 -14.22
N GLU A 114 6.72 -1.76 -13.31
CA GLU A 114 7.39 -0.94 -12.31
C GLU A 114 7.29 -1.59 -10.92
N SER A 115 8.33 -1.44 -10.11
CA SER A 115 8.31 -1.88 -8.71
C SER A 115 7.58 -0.87 -7.82
N GLY A 116 6.89 -1.35 -6.79
CA GLY A 116 6.17 -0.50 -5.84
C GLY A 116 4.87 0.09 -6.39
N SER A 117 4.25 0.98 -5.63
CA SER A 117 3.00 1.65 -5.99
C SER A 117 3.19 3.14 -6.22
N VAL A 118 2.34 3.71 -7.05
CA VAL A 118 2.28 5.17 -7.32
C VAL A 118 1.26 5.88 -6.45
N GLY A 119 0.50 5.15 -5.66
CA GLY A 119 -0.46 5.70 -4.71
C GLY A 119 -1.29 4.61 -4.07
N GLY A 120 -2.06 4.95 -3.08
CA GLY A 120 -2.97 4.01 -2.43
C GLY A 120 -3.83 4.70 -1.38
N GLY A 121 -4.80 3.96 -0.90
CA GLY A 121 -5.77 4.46 0.06
C GLY A 121 -6.72 3.39 0.55
N GLY A 122 -7.83 3.82 1.13
CA GLY A 122 -8.86 2.93 1.63
C GLY A 122 -9.89 3.64 2.47
N ARG A 123 -10.77 2.87 3.05
CA ARG A 123 -11.83 3.31 3.97
C ARG A 123 -11.33 3.31 5.41
N TYR A 124 -11.59 4.37 6.15
CA TYR A 124 -11.13 4.57 7.53
C TYR A 124 -12.18 5.27 8.41
N ASP A 125 -13.20 4.56 8.79
CA ASP A 125 -14.36 5.10 9.50
C ASP A 125 -14.07 5.61 10.92
N ARG A 126 -12.96 5.19 11.53
CA ARG A 126 -12.61 5.55 12.92
C ARG A 126 -11.47 6.55 13.05
N LEU A 127 -10.85 6.95 11.94
CA LEU A 127 -9.67 7.81 12.00
C LEU A 127 -10.01 9.18 12.57
N ILE A 128 -11.10 9.80 12.13
CA ILE A 128 -11.52 11.13 12.59
C ILE A 128 -11.86 11.08 14.09
N GLU A 129 -12.56 10.05 14.52
CA GLU A 129 -12.87 9.80 15.93
C GLU A 129 -11.61 9.62 16.79
N SER A 130 -10.64 8.86 16.33
CA SER A 130 -9.35 8.66 17.03
C SER A 130 -8.51 9.92 17.19
N LEU A 131 -8.77 10.93 16.35
CA LEU A 131 -8.14 12.25 16.41
C LEU A 131 -8.97 13.26 17.23
N GLY A 132 -10.01 12.80 17.93
CA GLY A 132 -10.88 13.65 18.78
C GLY A 132 -12.03 14.32 18.04
N GLY A 133 -12.28 13.96 16.78
CA GLY A 133 -13.43 14.43 16.00
C GLY A 133 -14.68 13.56 16.17
N PRO A 134 -15.77 13.87 15.47
CA PRO A 134 -16.97 13.03 15.47
C PRO A 134 -16.76 11.73 14.73
N SER A 135 -17.59 10.70 15.04
CA SER A 135 -17.60 9.43 14.32
C SER A 135 -18.19 9.62 12.92
N ILE A 136 -17.32 9.78 11.92
CA ILE A 136 -17.72 10.01 10.52
C ILE A 136 -16.99 8.99 9.66
N PRO A 137 -17.71 8.19 8.83
CA PRO A 137 -17.06 7.31 7.87
C PRO A 137 -16.32 8.14 6.82
N ALA A 138 -15.12 7.68 6.45
CA ALA A 138 -14.31 8.37 5.49
C ALA A 138 -13.55 7.39 4.59
N VAL A 139 -13.26 7.86 3.38
CA VAL A 139 -12.39 7.20 2.41
C VAL A 139 -11.43 8.24 1.84
N GLY A 140 -10.21 7.82 1.55
CA GLY A 140 -9.24 8.71 0.95
C GLY A 140 -8.08 7.96 0.32
N PHE A 141 -7.28 8.70 -0.42
CA PHE A 141 -6.08 8.15 -1.04
C PHE A 141 -4.96 9.20 -1.07
N GLY A 142 -3.73 8.71 -1.14
CA GLY A 142 -2.55 9.52 -1.40
C GLY A 142 -1.90 9.11 -2.71
N LEU A 143 -1.52 10.10 -3.52
CA LEU A 143 -0.72 9.89 -4.71
C LEU A 143 0.77 10.10 -4.35
N GLY A 144 1.61 9.13 -4.70
CA GLY A 144 3.06 9.23 -4.56
C GLY A 144 3.65 10.11 -5.65
N PHE A 145 3.74 11.43 -5.41
CA PHE A 145 4.17 12.39 -6.42
C PHE A 145 5.55 12.05 -6.99
N ASP A 146 6.56 11.91 -6.15
CA ASP A 146 7.93 11.63 -6.59
C ASP A 146 8.02 10.34 -7.38
N ARG A 147 7.35 9.28 -6.90
CA ARG A 147 7.31 8.00 -7.60
C ARG A 147 6.59 8.09 -8.95
N THR A 148 5.52 8.87 -9.02
CA THR A 148 4.80 9.10 -10.29
C THR A 148 5.69 9.83 -11.29
N VAL A 149 6.39 10.88 -10.86
CA VAL A 149 7.32 11.63 -11.70
C VAL A 149 8.47 10.74 -12.18
N GLU A 150 9.07 9.94 -11.30
CA GLU A 150 10.13 8.99 -11.64
C GLU A 150 9.68 8.01 -12.75
N VAL A 151 8.51 7.42 -12.59
CA VAL A 151 7.95 6.49 -13.58
C VAL A 151 7.65 7.21 -14.90
N MET A 152 7.12 8.43 -14.85
CA MET A 152 6.87 9.22 -16.07
C MET A 152 8.18 9.54 -16.80
N GLN A 153 9.25 9.87 -16.08
CA GLN A 153 10.57 10.08 -16.67
C GLN A 153 11.12 8.80 -17.32
N THR A 154 11.07 7.69 -16.60
CA THR A 154 11.55 6.38 -17.11
C THR A 154 10.81 5.96 -18.39
N LYS A 155 9.52 6.28 -18.46
CA LYS A 155 8.68 5.97 -19.65
C LYS A 155 8.73 7.03 -20.75
N GLY A 156 9.55 8.07 -20.58
CA GLY A 156 9.68 9.15 -21.58
C GLY A 156 8.41 10.01 -21.74
N LEU A 157 7.53 10.03 -20.72
CA LEU A 157 6.29 10.80 -20.75
C LEU A 157 6.47 12.26 -20.32
N LEU A 158 7.63 12.60 -19.77
CA LEU A 158 7.99 13.98 -19.40
C LEU A 158 9.02 14.49 -20.39
N SER A 159 8.73 15.64 -20.99
CA SER A 159 9.75 16.42 -21.72
C SER A 159 10.66 17.07 -20.69
N ALA A 160 11.94 16.68 -20.68
CA ALA A 160 12.94 17.29 -19.81
C ALA A 160 13.26 18.69 -20.34
N THR A 161 12.49 19.69 -19.95
CA THR A 161 12.93 21.08 -20.04
C THR A 161 13.83 21.37 -18.83
N GLN A 162 15.12 21.20 -18.97
CA GLN A 162 16.06 21.68 -17.97
C GLN A 162 16.00 23.21 -17.96
N SER A 163 15.33 23.78 -16.99
CA SER A 163 15.28 25.23 -16.77
C SER A 163 16.52 25.74 -16.00
N THR A 164 17.18 24.85 -15.25
CA THR A 164 18.35 25.19 -14.42
C THR A 164 19.54 24.33 -14.83
N GLN A 165 20.60 24.97 -15.31
CA GLN A 165 21.82 24.28 -15.72
C GLN A 165 22.82 24.11 -14.57
N VAL A 166 22.82 25.04 -13.62
CA VAL A 166 23.71 25.06 -12.47
C VAL A 166 22.91 25.44 -11.22
N LEU A 167 23.10 24.69 -10.16
CA LEU A 167 22.56 25.00 -8.83
C LEU A 167 23.72 25.37 -7.92
N VAL A 168 23.71 26.61 -7.41
CA VAL A 168 24.71 27.10 -6.44
C VAL A 168 24.08 27.15 -5.07
N THR A 169 24.64 26.41 -4.11
CA THR A 169 24.09 26.27 -2.75
C THR A 169 24.89 27.11 -1.76
N ILE A 170 24.20 27.72 -0.79
CA ILE A 170 24.78 28.47 0.32
C ILE A 170 24.84 27.57 1.55
N PHE A 171 26.03 27.10 1.95
CA PHE A 171 26.19 26.17 3.07
C PHE A 171 26.22 26.86 4.45
N SER A 172 26.50 28.15 4.50
CA SER A 172 26.43 28.92 5.74
C SER A 172 26.18 30.40 5.44
N PRO A 173 25.64 31.18 6.38
CA PRO A 173 25.44 32.62 6.19
C PRO A 173 26.71 33.39 5.84
N SER A 174 27.87 32.97 6.36
CA SER A 174 29.17 33.60 6.07
C SER A 174 29.65 33.42 4.63
N LEU A 175 29.14 32.43 3.93
CA LEU A 175 29.45 32.12 2.53
C LEU A 175 28.47 32.76 1.53
N GLN A 176 27.46 33.47 2.00
CA GLN A 176 26.42 34.04 1.12
C GLN A 176 27.01 34.99 0.07
N GLY A 177 27.85 35.93 0.48
CA GLY A 177 28.46 36.88 -0.43
C GLY A 177 29.36 36.23 -1.49
N PRO A 178 30.33 35.40 -1.11
CA PRO A 178 31.14 34.63 -2.08
C PRO A 178 30.31 33.75 -3.00
N THR A 179 29.29 33.05 -2.47
CA THR A 179 28.44 32.14 -3.26
C THR A 179 27.61 32.89 -4.31
N LEU A 180 27.06 34.04 -3.97
CA LEU A 180 26.29 34.86 -4.92
C LEU A 180 27.18 35.44 -6.04
N LYS A 181 28.49 35.71 -5.78
CA LYS A 181 29.43 36.11 -6.81
C LYS A 181 29.72 35.02 -7.82
N VAL A 182 29.71 33.76 -7.39
CA VAL A 182 29.94 32.62 -8.28
C VAL A 182 28.69 32.34 -9.13
N ALA A 183 27.50 32.70 -8.65
CA ALA A 183 26.21 32.49 -9.33
C ALA A 183 25.91 33.58 -10.40
N GLN A 184 26.70 34.62 -10.50
CA GLN A 184 26.62 35.66 -11.55
C GLN A 184 27.36 35.24 -12.82
#